data_0bf0ec2925990755cbc278ceef416cbe
#
_entry.id   0bf0ec2925990755cbc278ceef416cbe
#
_cell.length_a   1.000
_cell.length_b   1.000
_cell.length_c   1.000
_cell.angle_alpha   90.00
_cell.angle_beta   90.00
_cell.angle_gamma   90.00
#
_symmetry.space_group_name_H-M   'P 1'
#
loop_
_entity.id
_entity.type
_entity.pdbx_description
1 polymer ?
#
loop_
_entity_poly.entity_id
_entity_poly.type
_entity_poly.pdbx_seq_one_letter_code
_entity_poly.pdbx_strand_id
1 'polypeptide(L)'
;MTDLFEKSIQTLELPRVLELLAGQAQTEEGKDRCRALRPLTDADDVRRRLEETSAALGMIVLRGSPSLSGVRPVGASLQRADMGGALNTRELLDIAALLRCARAAREYASGEGSAKTCIDHLFASLAPNRFLEEKISGAILSEEEIADAASPELADIRRHIRACSSKVRDILQKLISSSQSKYLQESIITMRSGRYVVPVRSECKNEIPGLVHDLSGSGSTF
;
A
#
# COMPACT_ATOMS: atom_id res chain seq x y z
N MET A 1 46.87 8.34 13.38
CA MET A 1 45.85 8.01 14.41
C MET A 1 44.68 7.19 13.84
N THR A 2 44.31 7.37 12.57
CA THR A 2 43.18 6.66 11.90
C THR A 2 43.35 5.13 11.85
N ASP A 3 44.56 4.63 11.57
CA ASP A 3 44.83 3.19 11.41
C ASP A 3 44.67 2.38 12.72
N LEU A 4 45.10 2.91 13.87
CA LEU A 4 44.97 2.23 15.16
C LEU A 4 43.51 2.14 15.62
N PHE A 5 42.73 3.20 15.37
CA PHE A 5 41.30 3.24 15.70
C PHE A 5 40.50 2.25 14.88
N GLU A 6 40.73 2.19 13.57
CA GLU A 6 40.08 1.23 12.70
C GLU A 6 40.47 -0.23 13.03
N LYS A 7 41.75 -0.48 13.36
CA LYS A 7 42.19 -1.80 13.87
C LYS A 7 41.46 -2.18 15.16
N SER A 8 41.28 -1.24 16.08
CA SER A 8 40.58 -1.48 17.36
C SER A 8 39.10 -1.82 17.09
N ILE A 9 38.44 -1.13 16.19
CA ILE A 9 37.06 -1.40 15.79
C ILE A 9 36.92 -2.84 15.29
N GLN A 10 37.83 -3.29 14.42
CA GLN A 10 37.82 -4.65 13.87
C GLN A 10 38.15 -5.71 14.96
N THR A 11 39.17 -5.44 15.76
CA THR A 11 39.58 -6.36 16.83
C THR A 11 38.49 -6.55 17.90
N LEU A 12 37.72 -5.51 18.18
CA LEU A 12 36.59 -5.54 19.12
C LEU A 12 35.27 -6.01 18.47
N GLU A 13 35.30 -6.43 17.24
CA GLU A 13 34.11 -6.93 16.49
C GLU A 13 32.95 -5.93 16.45
N LEU A 14 33.19 -4.61 16.48
CA LEU A 14 32.13 -3.60 16.44
C LEU A 14 31.18 -3.76 15.28
N PRO A 15 31.62 -4.09 14.03
CA PRO A 15 30.69 -4.30 12.91
C PRO A 15 29.65 -5.38 13.20
N ARG A 16 30.04 -6.46 13.90
CA ARG A 16 29.12 -7.54 14.28
C ARG A 16 28.09 -7.06 15.33
N VAL A 17 28.54 -6.26 16.30
CA VAL A 17 27.64 -5.65 17.29
C VAL A 17 26.64 -4.72 16.60
N LEU A 18 27.08 -3.92 15.62
CA LEU A 18 26.21 -3.02 14.88
C LEU A 18 25.19 -3.77 13.99
N GLU A 19 25.55 -4.92 13.43
CA GLU A 19 24.58 -5.78 12.73
C GLU A 19 23.53 -6.37 13.68
N LEU A 20 23.92 -6.80 14.88
CA LEU A 20 22.97 -7.24 15.89
C LEU A 20 22.02 -6.11 16.30
N LEU A 21 22.55 -4.90 16.45
CA LEU A 21 21.73 -3.71 16.73
C LEU A 21 20.80 -3.36 15.57
N ALA A 22 21.30 -3.40 14.33
CA ALA A 22 20.50 -3.18 13.13
C ALA A 22 19.33 -4.17 13.03
N GLY A 23 19.54 -5.42 13.45
CA GLY A 23 18.49 -6.44 13.52
C GLY A 23 17.32 -6.09 14.46
N GLN A 24 17.52 -5.17 15.43
CA GLN A 24 16.45 -4.68 16.31
C GLN A 24 15.69 -3.47 15.72
N ALA A 25 16.23 -2.83 14.70
CA ALA A 25 15.57 -1.68 14.08
C ALA A 25 14.40 -2.11 13.20
N GLN A 26 13.28 -1.37 13.28
CA GLN A 26 12.03 -1.68 12.57
C GLN A 26 11.98 -1.09 11.14
N THR A 27 12.83 -0.12 10.81
CA THR A 27 12.88 0.55 9.50
C THR A 27 14.24 0.37 8.84
N GLU A 28 14.31 0.40 7.51
CA GLU A 28 15.59 0.26 6.79
C GLU A 28 16.54 1.42 7.09
N GLU A 29 16.02 2.66 7.14
CA GLU A 29 16.83 3.83 7.53
C GLU A 29 17.35 3.71 8.98
N GLY A 30 16.57 3.10 9.87
CA GLY A 30 16.99 2.79 11.23
C GLY A 30 18.13 1.79 11.24
N LYS A 31 18.05 0.73 10.45
CA LYS A 31 19.13 -0.26 10.28
C LYS A 31 20.41 0.39 9.77
N ASP A 32 20.29 1.22 8.74
CA ASP A 32 21.42 1.93 8.15
C ASP A 32 22.08 2.90 9.15
N ARG A 33 21.27 3.60 9.95
CA ARG A 33 21.78 4.42 11.06
C ARG A 33 22.52 3.60 12.13
N CYS A 34 22.01 2.41 12.47
CA CYS A 34 22.70 1.50 13.39
C CYS A 34 24.06 1.07 12.83
N ARG A 35 24.13 0.68 11.55
CA ARG A 35 25.39 0.30 10.87
C ARG A 35 26.39 1.45 10.78
N ALA A 36 25.88 2.67 10.64
CA ALA A 36 26.69 3.88 10.52
C ALA A 36 27.22 4.42 11.85
N LEU A 37 26.81 3.85 12.99
CA LEU A 37 27.30 4.28 14.30
C LEU A 37 28.82 4.19 14.41
N ARG A 38 29.43 5.16 15.09
CA ARG A 38 30.85 5.21 15.39
C ARG A 38 31.02 5.54 16.85
N PRO A 39 32.07 5.02 17.52
CA PRO A 39 32.40 5.37 18.87
C PRO A 39 32.68 6.88 19.00
N LEU A 40 32.17 7.48 20.06
CA LEU A 40 32.41 8.88 20.42
C LEU A 40 33.52 8.96 21.44
N THR A 41 34.30 10.04 21.38
CA THR A 41 35.43 10.29 22.28
C THR A 41 35.19 11.48 23.21
N ASP A 42 34.23 12.34 22.87
CA ASP A 42 33.84 13.47 23.72
C ASP A 42 32.90 12.98 24.84
N ALA A 43 33.22 13.31 26.08
CA ALA A 43 32.51 12.83 27.26
C ALA A 43 31.07 13.38 27.34
N ASP A 44 30.82 14.61 26.88
CA ASP A 44 29.50 15.24 26.94
C ASP A 44 28.61 14.70 25.87
N ASP A 45 29.13 14.43 24.67
CA ASP A 45 28.42 13.73 23.63
C ASP A 45 28.04 12.30 24.03
N VAL A 46 28.93 11.57 24.67
CA VAL A 46 28.66 10.22 25.21
C VAL A 46 27.52 10.27 26.23
N ARG A 47 27.60 11.18 27.23
CA ARG A 47 26.54 11.33 28.24
C ARG A 47 25.18 11.63 27.60
N ARG A 48 25.14 12.59 26.69
CA ARG A 48 23.92 12.96 26.00
C ARG A 48 23.29 11.76 25.27
N ARG A 49 24.08 10.98 24.55
CA ARG A 49 23.58 9.79 23.85
C ARG A 49 23.08 8.70 24.79
N LEU A 50 23.73 8.53 25.92
CA LEU A 50 23.28 7.60 26.96
C LEU A 50 21.98 8.07 27.62
N GLU A 51 21.83 9.37 27.86
CA GLU A 51 20.60 9.97 28.39
C GLU A 51 19.43 9.81 27.37
N GLU A 52 19.65 10.07 26.08
CA GLU A 52 18.68 9.83 25.02
C GLU A 52 18.22 8.35 25.00
N THR A 53 19.16 7.42 25.09
CA THR A 53 18.88 5.98 25.12
C THR A 53 18.10 5.58 26.38
N SER A 54 18.49 6.11 27.55
CA SER A 54 17.81 5.85 28.82
C SER A 54 16.38 6.42 28.81
N ALA A 55 16.19 7.61 28.23
CA ALA A 55 14.86 8.20 28.06
C ALA A 55 13.96 7.34 27.15
N ALA A 56 14.49 6.86 26.01
CA ALA A 56 13.77 5.97 25.12
C ALA A 56 13.39 4.65 25.80
N LEU A 57 14.32 4.05 26.56
CA LEU A 57 14.05 2.83 27.33
C LEU A 57 12.97 3.06 28.39
N GLY A 58 13.02 4.18 29.12
CA GLY A 58 12.00 4.57 30.09
C GLY A 58 10.61 4.68 29.45
N MET A 59 10.51 5.30 28.28
CA MET A 59 9.25 5.38 27.51
C MET A 59 8.73 3.99 27.11
N ILE A 60 9.61 3.10 26.65
CA ILE A 60 9.23 1.73 26.26
C ILE A 60 8.74 0.93 27.47
N VAL A 61 9.40 1.05 28.62
CA VAL A 61 8.98 0.37 29.85
C VAL A 61 7.61 0.82 30.31
N LEU A 62 7.31 2.12 30.20
CA LEU A 62 6.05 2.70 30.68
C LEU A 62 4.86 2.50 29.69
N ARG A 63 5.12 2.48 28.39
CA ARG A 63 4.08 2.57 27.34
C ARG A 63 4.15 1.46 26.30
N GLY A 64 5.12 0.56 26.42
CA GLY A 64 5.43 -0.39 25.36
C GLY A 64 6.25 0.23 24.22
N SER A 65 6.69 -0.60 23.29
CA SER A 65 7.42 -0.16 22.11
C SER A 65 6.50 0.48 21.09
N PRO A 66 6.81 1.66 20.53
CA PRO A 66 6.04 2.22 19.44
C PRO A 66 6.19 1.34 18.19
N SER A 67 5.12 1.17 17.41
CA SER A 67 5.19 0.45 16.15
C SER A 67 5.64 1.40 15.05
N LEU A 68 6.82 1.18 14.51
CA LEU A 68 7.38 1.85 13.34
C LEU A 68 7.46 0.91 12.13
N SER A 69 6.86 -0.29 12.25
CA SER A 69 6.86 -1.30 11.21
C SER A 69 6.03 -0.87 9.98
N GLY A 70 6.40 -1.37 8.80
CA GLY A 70 5.68 -1.09 7.55
C GLY A 70 6.00 0.25 6.90
N VAL A 71 6.84 1.07 7.50
CA VAL A 71 7.36 2.29 6.89
C VAL A 71 8.40 1.93 5.84
N ARG A 72 8.23 2.45 4.63
CA ARG A 72 9.15 2.29 3.51
C ARG A 72 9.78 3.61 3.12
N PRO A 73 10.98 3.59 2.51
CA PRO A 73 11.61 4.81 1.98
C PRO A 73 10.74 5.45 0.91
N VAL A 74 10.34 6.70 1.10
CA VAL A 74 9.50 7.45 0.15
C VAL A 74 10.25 8.60 -0.54
N GLY A 75 11.54 8.80 -0.22
CA GLY A 75 12.32 9.95 -0.69
C GLY A 75 12.34 10.08 -2.21
N ALA A 76 12.60 8.99 -2.93
CA ALA A 76 12.62 8.99 -4.40
C ALA A 76 11.24 9.33 -5.01
N SER A 77 10.16 8.85 -4.40
CA SER A 77 8.79 9.14 -4.83
C SER A 77 8.45 10.62 -4.60
N LEU A 78 8.84 11.18 -3.45
CA LEU A 78 8.65 12.61 -3.16
C LEU A 78 9.44 13.50 -4.12
N GLN A 79 10.70 13.16 -4.40
CA GLN A 79 11.51 13.87 -5.41
C GLN A 79 10.86 13.87 -6.78
N ARG A 80 10.32 12.73 -7.22
CA ARG A 80 9.63 12.63 -8.52
C ARG A 80 8.36 13.47 -8.53
N ALA A 81 7.59 13.48 -7.44
CA ALA A 81 6.40 14.30 -7.31
C ALA A 81 6.74 15.81 -7.34
N ASP A 82 7.82 16.21 -6.68
CA ASP A 82 8.31 17.59 -6.68
C ASP A 82 8.70 18.08 -8.09
N MET A 83 9.23 17.17 -8.91
CA MET A 83 9.49 17.42 -10.33
C MET A 83 8.24 17.34 -11.23
N GLY A 84 7.04 17.21 -10.67
CA GLY A 84 5.77 17.10 -11.40
C GLY A 84 5.44 15.70 -11.93
N GLY A 85 6.17 14.67 -11.53
CA GLY A 85 5.90 13.28 -11.89
C GLY A 85 4.71 12.70 -11.11
N ALA A 86 3.93 11.82 -11.76
CA ALA A 86 2.85 11.09 -11.10
C ALA A 86 3.38 9.95 -10.24
N LEU A 87 2.69 9.70 -9.11
CA LEU A 87 2.93 8.56 -8.23
C LEU A 87 1.91 7.46 -8.52
N ASN A 88 2.34 6.21 -8.42
CA ASN A 88 1.45 5.06 -8.52
C ASN A 88 0.75 4.77 -7.18
N THR A 89 -0.20 3.83 -7.18
CA THR A 89 -1.00 3.47 -6.00
C THR A 89 -0.15 2.98 -4.84
N ARG A 90 0.88 2.16 -5.10
CA ARG A 90 1.79 1.65 -4.07
C ARG A 90 2.57 2.78 -3.39
N GLU A 91 3.14 3.69 -4.17
CA GLU A 91 3.89 4.83 -3.65
C GLU A 91 3.03 5.75 -2.79
N LEU A 92 1.78 5.97 -3.20
CA LEU A 92 0.83 6.74 -2.40
C LEU A 92 0.45 6.02 -1.09
N LEU A 93 0.27 4.69 -1.12
CA LEU A 93 0.03 3.90 0.09
C LEU A 93 1.23 3.90 1.04
N ASP A 94 2.46 3.85 0.52
CA ASP A 94 3.68 3.96 1.32
C ASP A 94 3.78 5.34 1.99
N ILE A 95 3.41 6.42 1.30
CA ILE A 95 3.32 7.78 1.87
C ILE A 95 2.23 7.84 2.96
N ALA A 96 1.06 7.26 2.73
CA ALA A 96 -0.01 7.23 3.74
C ALA A 96 0.42 6.44 4.98
N ALA A 97 1.14 5.31 4.80
CA ALA A 97 1.69 4.53 5.90
C ALA A 97 2.73 5.33 6.72
N LEU A 98 3.61 6.08 6.06
CA LEU A 98 4.56 6.97 6.72
C LEU A 98 3.86 8.07 7.51
N LEU A 99 2.85 8.72 6.94
CA LEU A 99 2.07 9.78 7.62
C LEU A 99 1.35 9.23 8.85
N ARG A 100 0.76 8.05 8.74
CA ARG A 100 0.11 7.33 9.85
C ARG A 100 1.09 7.02 10.96
N CYS A 101 2.27 6.50 10.59
CA CYS A 101 3.33 6.20 11.55
C CYS A 101 3.83 7.47 12.26
N ALA A 102 4.03 8.58 11.53
CA ALA A 102 4.44 9.86 12.11
C ALA A 102 3.38 10.39 13.10
N ARG A 103 2.09 10.26 12.77
CA ARG A 103 1.01 10.64 13.67
C ARG A 103 1.00 9.78 14.94
N ALA A 104 1.07 8.46 14.79
CA ALA A 104 1.10 7.52 15.91
C ALA A 104 2.33 7.76 16.83
N ALA A 105 3.49 8.06 16.24
CA ALA A 105 4.70 8.38 17.02
C ALA A 105 4.52 9.68 17.83
N ARG A 106 3.90 10.71 17.26
CA ARG A 106 3.57 11.94 18.02
C ARG A 106 2.59 11.69 19.16
N GLU A 107 1.55 10.92 18.89
CA GLU A 107 0.54 10.53 19.90
C GLU A 107 1.20 9.71 21.03
N TYR A 108 2.10 8.79 20.70
CA TYR A 108 2.89 8.02 21.66
C TYR A 108 3.71 8.91 22.59
N ALA A 109 4.32 9.98 22.07
CA ALA A 109 5.10 10.92 22.87
C ALA A 109 4.24 11.82 23.77
N SER A 110 3.02 12.20 23.31
CA SER A 110 2.13 13.14 23.98
C SER A 110 1.08 12.49 24.91
N GLY A 111 1.16 11.17 25.15
CA GLY A 111 0.21 10.43 26.00
C GLY A 111 0.09 10.99 27.42
N GLU A 112 -1.06 10.83 28.06
CA GLU A 112 -1.35 11.30 29.42
C GLU A 112 -0.31 10.81 30.42
N GLY A 113 0.18 11.71 31.27
CA GLY A 113 1.22 11.40 32.28
C GLY A 113 2.65 11.37 31.74
N SER A 114 2.91 11.87 30.52
CA SER A 114 4.26 11.91 29.98
C SER A 114 5.12 12.97 30.64
N ALA A 115 6.10 12.54 31.45
CA ALA A 115 7.18 13.43 31.86
C ALA A 115 7.97 13.87 30.63
N LYS A 116 8.36 15.13 30.57
CA LYS A 116 9.24 15.65 29.53
C LYS A 116 10.57 14.89 29.53
N THR A 117 11.02 14.50 28.34
CA THR A 117 12.29 13.78 28.15
C THR A 117 13.23 14.54 27.23
N CYS A 118 14.50 14.22 27.24
CA CYS A 118 15.48 14.84 26.35
C CYS A 118 15.26 14.52 24.85
N ILE A 119 14.45 13.48 24.53
CA ILE A 119 14.15 13.06 23.16
C ILE A 119 12.81 13.60 22.62
N ASP A 120 12.06 14.40 23.37
CA ASP A 120 10.76 14.98 22.94
C ASP A 120 10.90 15.77 21.65
N HIS A 121 12.04 16.41 21.42
CA HIS A 121 12.32 17.16 20.20
C HIS A 121 12.29 16.29 18.92
N LEU A 122 12.62 14.99 19.02
CA LEU A 122 12.57 14.06 17.89
C LEU A 122 11.13 13.84 17.45
N PHE A 123 10.21 13.66 18.40
CA PHE A 123 8.78 13.51 18.10
C PHE A 123 8.15 14.83 17.65
N ALA A 124 8.56 15.96 18.24
CA ALA A 124 8.07 17.28 17.87
C ALA A 124 8.45 17.65 16.43
N SER A 125 9.56 17.14 15.91
CA SER A 125 9.97 17.36 14.52
C SER A 125 9.11 16.64 13.48
N LEU A 126 8.32 15.65 13.89
CA LEU A 126 7.40 14.94 12.99
C LEU A 126 6.22 15.85 12.61
N ALA A 127 5.92 15.96 11.32
CA ALA A 127 4.84 16.75 10.78
C ALA A 127 3.76 15.85 10.15
N PRO A 128 2.87 15.22 10.95
CA PRO A 128 1.80 14.39 10.42
C PRO A 128 0.82 15.25 9.63
N ASN A 129 0.31 14.72 8.53
CA ASN A 129 -0.74 15.34 7.75
C ASN A 129 -1.93 14.38 7.65
N ARG A 130 -2.83 14.46 8.62
CA ARG A 130 -4.01 13.62 8.72
C ARG A 130 -4.93 13.75 7.50
N PHE A 131 -5.10 14.96 6.99
CA PHE A 131 -5.93 15.20 5.82
C PHE A 131 -5.40 14.42 4.59
N LEU A 132 -4.09 14.49 4.35
CA LEU A 132 -3.48 13.76 3.22
C LEU A 132 -3.51 12.25 3.45
N GLU A 133 -3.23 11.78 4.68
CA GLU A 133 -3.34 10.37 5.07
C GLU A 133 -4.73 9.81 4.77
N GLU A 134 -5.79 10.50 5.24
CA GLU A 134 -7.18 10.09 5.04
C GLU A 134 -7.60 10.15 3.57
N LYS A 135 -7.16 11.18 2.84
CA LYS A 135 -7.47 11.34 1.41
C LYS A 135 -6.86 10.21 0.57
N ILE A 136 -5.62 9.84 0.83
CA ILE A 136 -4.96 8.73 0.11
C ILE A 136 -5.64 7.41 0.49
N SER A 137 -5.78 7.13 1.78
CA SER A 137 -6.35 5.86 2.27
C SER A 137 -7.82 5.67 1.90
N GLY A 138 -8.57 6.76 1.75
CA GLY A 138 -9.96 6.72 1.27
C GLY A 138 -10.10 6.55 -0.24
N ALA A 139 -9.09 6.99 -1.00
CA ALA A 139 -9.09 6.87 -2.46
C ALA A 139 -8.49 5.55 -2.96
N ILE A 140 -7.53 4.97 -2.23
CA ILE A 140 -6.77 3.78 -2.65
C ILE A 140 -6.98 2.67 -1.62
N LEU A 141 -7.65 1.59 -2.03
CA LEU A 141 -7.94 0.45 -1.15
C LEU A 141 -6.80 -0.57 -1.15
N SER A 142 -6.15 -0.74 -2.29
CA SER A 142 -4.98 -1.61 -2.46
C SER A 142 -4.11 -1.14 -3.62
N GLU A 143 -2.99 -1.82 -3.87
CA GLU A 143 -2.13 -1.53 -5.04
C GLU A 143 -2.89 -1.63 -6.38
N GLU A 144 -3.92 -2.47 -6.45
CA GLU A 144 -4.69 -2.77 -7.66
C GLU A 144 -6.08 -2.14 -7.66
N GLU A 145 -6.53 -1.57 -6.53
CA GLU A 145 -7.91 -1.14 -6.37
C GLU A 145 -8.01 0.32 -5.89
N ILE A 146 -8.66 1.14 -6.71
CA ILE A 146 -9.06 2.52 -6.40
C ILE A 146 -10.52 2.51 -6.00
N ALA A 147 -10.86 3.14 -4.88
CA ALA A 147 -12.22 3.25 -4.36
C ALA A 147 -13.15 3.98 -5.35
N ASP A 148 -14.42 3.59 -5.39
CA ASP A 148 -15.44 4.32 -6.18
C ASP A 148 -15.52 5.79 -5.74
N ALA A 149 -15.34 6.05 -4.46
CA ALA A 149 -15.39 7.39 -3.87
C ALA A 149 -14.12 8.23 -4.11
N ALA A 150 -13.11 7.72 -4.82
CA ALA A 150 -11.88 8.47 -5.13
C ALA A 150 -12.17 9.72 -5.98
N SER A 151 -13.15 9.65 -6.89
CA SER A 151 -13.71 10.82 -7.55
C SER A 151 -15.18 10.60 -7.93
N PRO A 152 -16.00 11.68 -7.99
CA PRO A 152 -17.38 11.59 -8.45
C PRO A 152 -17.50 11.00 -9.86
N GLU A 153 -16.60 11.38 -10.77
CA GLU A 153 -16.60 10.88 -12.14
C GLU A 153 -16.35 9.37 -12.18
N LEU A 154 -15.40 8.86 -11.39
CA LEU A 154 -15.12 7.42 -11.33
C LEU A 154 -16.33 6.65 -10.79
N ALA A 155 -16.98 7.16 -9.75
CA ALA A 155 -18.20 6.58 -9.21
C ALA A 155 -19.32 6.51 -10.25
N ASP A 156 -19.51 7.60 -11.01
CA ASP A 156 -20.52 7.66 -12.06
C ASP A 156 -20.21 6.72 -13.22
N ILE A 157 -18.98 6.69 -13.72
CA ILE A 157 -18.56 5.78 -14.79
C ILE A 157 -18.77 4.33 -14.36
N ARG A 158 -18.34 3.93 -13.17
CA ARG A 158 -18.51 2.56 -12.66
C ARG A 158 -20.00 2.21 -12.46
N ARG A 159 -20.81 3.15 -12.02
CA ARG A 159 -22.26 2.99 -11.91
C ARG A 159 -22.88 2.74 -13.28
N HIS A 160 -22.50 3.52 -14.32
CA HIS A 160 -22.96 3.32 -15.67
C HIS A 160 -22.53 1.97 -16.24
N ILE A 161 -21.28 1.56 -16.02
CA ILE A 161 -20.79 0.24 -16.44
C ILE A 161 -21.63 -0.88 -15.81
N ARG A 162 -21.89 -0.80 -14.50
CA ARG A 162 -22.73 -1.79 -13.80
C ARG A 162 -24.17 -1.80 -14.33
N ALA A 163 -24.75 -0.63 -14.57
CA ALA A 163 -26.10 -0.52 -15.14
C ALA A 163 -26.18 -1.08 -16.56
N CYS A 164 -25.19 -0.79 -17.40
CA CYS A 164 -25.12 -1.36 -18.75
C CYS A 164 -24.94 -2.89 -18.73
N SER A 165 -24.09 -3.40 -17.86
CA SER A 165 -23.89 -4.84 -17.70
C SER A 165 -25.15 -5.55 -17.22
N SER A 166 -25.88 -4.96 -16.27
CA SER A 166 -27.18 -5.48 -15.82
C SER A 166 -28.19 -5.49 -16.96
N LYS A 167 -28.30 -4.37 -17.70
CA LYS A 167 -29.22 -4.26 -18.83
C LYS A 167 -28.93 -5.29 -19.91
N VAL A 168 -27.66 -5.56 -20.21
CA VAL A 168 -27.29 -6.62 -21.19
C VAL A 168 -27.73 -7.99 -20.66
N ARG A 169 -27.52 -8.31 -19.40
CA ARG A 169 -27.97 -9.57 -18.79
C ARG A 169 -29.48 -9.70 -18.85
N ASP A 170 -30.22 -8.64 -18.54
CA ASP A 170 -31.69 -8.65 -18.57
C ASP A 170 -32.22 -8.91 -19.98
N ILE A 171 -31.59 -8.33 -21.01
CA ILE A 171 -31.94 -8.56 -22.42
C ILE A 171 -31.70 -10.04 -22.79
N LEU A 172 -30.56 -10.57 -22.46
CA LEU A 172 -30.21 -11.96 -22.73
C LEU A 172 -31.08 -12.93 -21.91
N GLN A 173 -31.41 -12.57 -20.65
CA GLN A 173 -32.34 -13.37 -19.86
C GLN A 173 -33.72 -13.44 -20.44
N LYS A 174 -34.23 -12.32 -20.98
CA LYS A 174 -35.49 -12.32 -21.73
C LYS A 174 -35.42 -13.18 -23.00
N LEU A 175 -34.30 -13.14 -23.72
CA LEU A 175 -34.10 -13.95 -24.91
C LEU A 175 -34.13 -15.45 -24.58
N ILE A 176 -33.39 -15.91 -23.57
CA ILE A 176 -33.36 -17.33 -23.20
C ILE A 176 -34.66 -17.83 -22.55
N SER A 177 -35.50 -16.91 -22.05
CA SER A 177 -36.80 -17.22 -21.45
C SER A 177 -37.97 -17.08 -22.47
N SER A 178 -37.71 -16.60 -23.68
CA SER A 178 -38.72 -16.37 -24.73
C SER A 178 -38.88 -17.58 -25.63
N SER A 179 -39.77 -17.46 -26.60
CA SER A 179 -39.94 -18.45 -27.69
C SER A 179 -38.66 -18.64 -28.54
N GLN A 180 -37.71 -17.73 -28.46
CA GLN A 180 -36.42 -17.84 -29.14
C GLN A 180 -35.46 -18.83 -28.47
N SER A 181 -35.73 -19.29 -27.26
CA SER A 181 -34.94 -20.31 -26.57
C SER A 181 -34.78 -21.61 -27.36
N LYS A 182 -35.77 -21.94 -28.25
CA LYS A 182 -35.72 -23.11 -29.14
C LYS A 182 -34.55 -23.10 -30.14
N TYR A 183 -34.01 -21.90 -30.44
CA TYR A 183 -32.89 -21.70 -31.36
C TYR A 183 -31.54 -21.83 -30.66
N LEU A 184 -31.54 -21.86 -29.32
CA LEU A 184 -30.31 -21.99 -28.51
C LEU A 184 -29.93 -23.46 -28.34
N GLN A 185 -28.65 -23.73 -28.31
CA GLN A 185 -28.14 -25.05 -27.94
C GLN A 185 -28.40 -25.33 -26.44
N GLU A 186 -28.20 -24.34 -25.61
CA GLU A 186 -28.49 -24.34 -24.18
C GLU A 186 -29.01 -22.96 -23.77
N SER A 187 -29.96 -22.93 -22.82
CA SER A 187 -30.53 -21.66 -22.33
C SER A 187 -29.71 -21.05 -21.25
N ILE A 188 -28.43 -20.78 -21.53
CA ILE A 188 -27.45 -20.21 -20.61
C ILE A 188 -26.83 -18.93 -21.16
N ILE A 189 -26.42 -18.04 -20.26
CA ILE A 189 -25.63 -16.85 -20.57
C ILE A 189 -24.22 -17.14 -20.10
N THR A 190 -23.25 -17.06 -20.99
CA THR A 190 -21.83 -17.24 -20.69
C THR A 190 -21.04 -15.98 -21.00
N MET A 191 -19.77 -15.96 -20.62
CA MET A 191 -18.86 -14.87 -20.96
C MET A 191 -17.71 -15.40 -21.81
N ARG A 192 -17.50 -14.77 -22.97
CA ARG A 192 -16.37 -15.05 -23.86
C ARG A 192 -15.65 -13.75 -24.18
N SER A 193 -14.35 -13.71 -23.97
CA SER A 193 -13.52 -12.52 -24.23
C SER A 193 -14.12 -11.21 -23.66
N GLY A 194 -14.65 -11.27 -22.41
CA GLY A 194 -15.24 -10.13 -21.72
C GLY A 194 -16.64 -9.71 -22.21
N ARG A 195 -17.31 -10.51 -23.07
CA ARG A 195 -18.65 -10.24 -23.60
C ARG A 195 -19.63 -11.32 -23.16
N TYR A 196 -20.85 -10.92 -22.85
CA TYR A 196 -21.94 -11.85 -22.61
C TYR A 196 -22.43 -12.45 -23.92
N VAL A 197 -22.48 -13.77 -23.99
CA VAL A 197 -22.91 -14.52 -25.18
C VAL A 197 -23.91 -15.60 -24.81
N VAL A 198 -24.69 -16.02 -25.79
CA VAL A 198 -25.59 -17.19 -25.71
C VAL A 198 -25.22 -18.18 -26.82
N PRO A 199 -25.24 -19.51 -26.54
CA PRO A 199 -24.91 -20.53 -27.54
C PRO A 199 -26.08 -20.75 -28.49
N VAL A 200 -25.93 -20.42 -29.77
CA VAL A 200 -26.95 -20.57 -30.83
C VAL A 200 -26.62 -21.81 -31.65
N ARG A 201 -27.62 -22.63 -32.00
CA ARG A 201 -27.46 -23.77 -32.91
C ARG A 201 -27.01 -23.31 -34.28
N SER A 202 -26.10 -24.04 -34.91
CA SER A 202 -25.52 -23.66 -36.20
C SER A 202 -26.59 -23.51 -37.31
N GLU A 203 -27.60 -24.37 -37.31
CA GLU A 203 -28.72 -24.30 -38.24
C GLU A 203 -29.67 -23.10 -38.04
N CYS A 204 -29.60 -22.49 -36.84
CA CYS A 204 -30.48 -21.37 -36.43
C CYS A 204 -29.75 -20.02 -36.42
N LYS A 205 -28.57 -19.92 -37.03
CA LYS A 205 -27.73 -18.70 -37.00
C LYS A 205 -28.47 -17.43 -37.42
N ASN A 206 -29.38 -17.50 -38.37
CA ASN A 206 -30.11 -16.35 -38.93
C ASN A 206 -31.41 -16.02 -38.17
N GLU A 207 -31.80 -16.86 -37.19
CA GLU A 207 -33.05 -16.69 -36.44
C GLU A 207 -32.89 -15.73 -35.24
N ILE A 208 -31.67 -15.54 -34.78
CA ILE A 208 -31.35 -14.63 -33.69
C ILE A 208 -30.47 -13.50 -34.23
N PRO A 209 -30.94 -12.25 -34.19
CA PRO A 209 -30.14 -11.12 -34.62
C PRO A 209 -28.98 -10.89 -33.66
N GLY A 210 -27.75 -10.89 -34.17
CA GLY A 210 -26.56 -10.71 -33.35
C GLY A 210 -25.28 -10.82 -34.15
N LEU A 211 -24.15 -10.63 -33.44
CA LEU A 211 -22.82 -10.84 -33.97
C LEU A 211 -22.25 -12.17 -33.44
N VAL A 212 -21.73 -12.98 -34.35
CA VAL A 212 -21.02 -14.20 -33.97
C VAL A 212 -19.66 -13.80 -33.39
N HIS A 213 -19.39 -14.20 -32.15
CA HIS A 213 -18.13 -13.93 -31.47
C HIS A 213 -17.19 -15.13 -31.49
N ASP A 214 -17.73 -16.33 -31.54
CA ASP A 214 -16.93 -17.56 -31.48
C ASP A 214 -17.71 -18.70 -32.13
N LEU A 215 -16.99 -19.75 -32.50
CA LEU A 215 -17.52 -20.97 -33.04
C LEU A 215 -17.05 -22.15 -32.20
N SER A 216 -17.93 -23.11 -31.88
CA SER A 216 -17.49 -24.31 -31.19
C SER A 216 -16.50 -25.11 -32.04
N GLY A 217 -15.53 -25.80 -31.40
CA GLY A 217 -14.55 -26.63 -32.12
C GLY A 217 -15.17 -27.75 -32.99
N SER A 218 -16.43 -28.13 -32.71
CA SER A 218 -17.24 -29.08 -33.53
C SER A 218 -18.04 -28.40 -34.65
N GLY A 219 -18.09 -27.06 -34.70
CA GLY A 219 -18.88 -26.30 -35.64
C GLY A 219 -20.40 -26.34 -35.40
N SER A 220 -20.84 -26.96 -34.30
CA SER A 220 -22.29 -27.17 -34.01
C SER A 220 -22.96 -26.00 -33.30
N THR A 221 -22.19 -25.02 -32.82
CA THR A 221 -22.69 -23.89 -32.03
C THR A 221 -21.94 -22.61 -32.37
N PHE A 222 -22.65 -21.48 -32.47
CA PHE A 222 -22.12 -20.13 -32.58
C PHE A 222 -22.24 -19.39 -31.28
#